data_e79f0cb16ae576240cb0278ca58e2fb6
#
_entry.id   e79f0cb16ae576240cb0278ca58e2fb6
#
_cell.length_a   1.000
_cell.length_b   1.000
_cell.length_c   1.000
_cell.angle_alpha   90.00
_cell.angle_beta   90.00
_cell.angle_gamma   90.00
#
_symmetry.space_group_name_H-M   'P 1'
#
loop_
_entity.id
_entity.type
_entity.pdbx_description
1 polymer ?
#
loop_
_entity_poly.entity_id
_entity_poly.type
_entity_poly.pdbx_seq_one_letter_code
_entity_poly.pdbx_strand_id
1 'polypeptide(L)'
;MKPTDRRLCIVCRLQRIAFFLLLLLAIPALVWAREPQHAPVPELPGKVEGGLTAEEVASRAEHTSPDLESKEREVDAAAAQVDAVLVGFFPRLQGDVSYTRLSYVAPSELPLGVQAPGAPVGPLSAGTQLVKTQPAVIESLRNNTQLTVGLSYPVTDVLLRVSREHAAASKSAQAARLNAGAARLKIRTDAKLTFYGWVRARLQREVAERAVVQAEQHLDDVRVAFQADRVAKADVLRVESQLADAELQRARARNLVAYTESQLRVVLHGSPAEVLEVGEDVHLALPLVPGFPPLTALAEEAADNRLEVQSLLASASALRSQAAGARAPVVPSITLVASASDSNPSSRVFAQTDRFTTSWQAGVRASWSPNDVVSALASGRSYEAKARSADAQLKSLKDSLAIEVAQAVQDVENADAAIGSTARGLAAAEEGYRVRRLLFQAGRATSVELTDAETELTRARQAADDARVDQRVSRARLHHSLGRDVVSSQLP
;
A
#
# COMPACT_ATOMS: atom_id res chain seq x y z
N MET A 1 -40.87 -57.28 29.89
CA MET A 1 -40.97 -58.66 30.37
C MET A 1 -39.68 -59.06 31.02
N LYS A 2 -39.74 -59.42 32.28
CA LYS A 2 -38.82 -60.07 33.21
C LYS A 2 -38.35 -61.42 32.61
N PRO A 3 -37.41 -62.18 33.25
CA PRO A 3 -36.64 -61.96 34.49
C PRO A 3 -35.13 -62.47 34.48
N THR A 4 -34.44 -62.08 35.53
CA THR A 4 -33.65 -62.83 36.54
C THR A 4 -32.61 -63.87 36.08
N ASP A 5 -31.36 -63.75 36.54
CA ASP A 5 -30.94 -64.72 37.57
C ASP A 5 -29.69 -64.22 38.39
N ARG A 6 -29.86 -64.30 39.71
CA ARG A 6 -28.80 -64.17 40.75
C ARG A 6 -28.24 -65.57 40.98
N ARG A 7 -26.93 -65.75 40.98
CA ARG A 7 -26.21 -66.73 41.87
C ARG A 7 -24.77 -66.20 42.04
N LEU A 8 -24.52 -65.57 43.12
CA LEU A 8 -23.69 -66.04 44.26
C LEU A 8 -22.46 -66.88 43.87
N CYS A 9 -21.28 -66.34 44.09
CA CYS A 9 -20.11 -67.17 44.34
C CYS A 9 -19.35 -66.63 45.56
N ILE A 10 -19.45 -67.33 46.65
CA ILE A 10 -18.89 -67.10 48.01
C ILE A 10 -17.36 -67.30 48.09
N VAL A 11 -16.70 -67.63 46.98
CA VAL A 11 -15.25 -67.92 46.93
C VAL A 11 -14.34 -66.68 46.90
N CYS A 12 -14.90 -65.50 46.65
CA CYS A 12 -14.08 -64.26 46.49
C CYS A 12 -13.79 -63.52 47.80
N ARG A 13 -14.24 -64.01 48.95
CA ARG A 13 -14.01 -63.32 50.25
C ARG A 13 -12.85 -63.90 51.09
N LEU A 14 -12.30 -65.03 50.75
CA LEU A 14 -11.19 -65.64 51.51
C LEU A 14 -9.78 -65.33 50.95
N GLN A 15 -9.72 -64.84 49.74
CA GLN A 15 -8.43 -64.49 49.09
C GLN A 15 -7.92 -63.04 49.41
N ARG A 16 -8.76 -62.22 50.00
CA ARG A 16 -8.39 -60.82 50.37
C ARG A 16 -7.77 -60.67 51.74
N ILE A 17 -7.81 -61.63 52.60
CA ILE A 17 -7.25 -61.57 53.97
C ILE A 17 -5.82 -62.12 54.00
N ALA A 18 -5.42 -63.04 53.14
CA ALA A 18 -4.04 -63.55 53.07
C ALA A 18 -3.06 -62.59 52.39
N PHE A 19 -3.50 -61.59 51.59
CA PHE A 19 -2.63 -60.63 50.91
C PHE A 19 -2.28 -59.41 51.79
N PHE A 20 -2.98 -59.19 52.89
CA PHE A 20 -2.71 -58.03 53.77
C PHE A 20 -1.74 -58.31 54.90
N LEU A 21 -1.36 -59.56 55.19
CA LEU A 21 -0.44 -59.92 56.27
C LEU A 21 0.99 -60.21 55.85
N LEU A 22 1.29 -60.20 54.54
CA LEU A 22 2.63 -60.41 53.97
C LEU A 22 3.30 -59.09 53.50
N LEU A 23 2.63 -57.92 53.68
CA LEU A 23 3.12 -56.60 53.22
C LEU A 23 3.69 -55.73 54.40
N LEU A 24 3.90 -56.35 55.60
CA LEU A 24 4.32 -55.60 56.80
C LEU A 24 5.72 -55.95 57.32
N LEU A 25 6.52 -56.71 56.53
CA LEU A 25 7.86 -57.15 57.00
C LEU A 25 9.01 -56.95 56.01
N ALA A 26 8.89 -55.98 55.06
CA ALA A 26 10.04 -55.67 54.20
C ALA A 26 10.07 -54.15 53.91
N ILE A 27 10.40 -53.35 54.91
CA ILE A 27 10.90 -51.98 54.69
C ILE A 27 12.35 -51.96 55.21
N PRO A 28 13.34 -52.16 54.34
CA PRO A 28 14.62 -51.53 54.58
C PRO A 28 14.59 -50.17 53.91
N ALA A 29 14.91 -49.13 54.67
CA ALA A 29 15.20 -47.79 54.30
C ALA A 29 15.94 -47.66 52.94
N LEU A 30 15.21 -47.22 51.91
CA LEU A 30 15.76 -46.48 50.79
C LEU A 30 15.15 -45.09 50.85
N VAL A 31 15.76 -44.20 51.63
CA VAL A 31 15.66 -42.78 51.42
C VAL A 31 16.37 -42.51 50.09
N TRP A 32 15.64 -42.72 49.00
CA TRP A 32 16.04 -42.16 47.72
C TRP A 32 15.79 -40.65 47.87
N ALA A 33 16.87 -39.89 47.90
CA ALA A 33 16.82 -38.48 47.63
C ALA A 33 16.06 -38.30 46.33
N ARG A 34 14.82 -37.79 46.42
CA ARG A 34 14.04 -37.36 45.27
C ARG A 34 14.82 -36.15 44.77
N GLU A 35 15.64 -36.37 43.71
CA GLU A 35 16.14 -35.25 42.94
C GLU A 35 14.93 -34.38 42.61
N PRO A 36 15.00 -33.08 42.86
CA PRO A 36 13.94 -32.19 42.42
C PRO A 36 13.83 -32.35 40.90
N GLN A 37 12.75 -32.95 40.45
CA GLN A 37 12.40 -32.92 39.02
C GLN A 37 12.27 -31.44 38.69
N HIS A 38 13.34 -30.85 38.17
CA HIS A 38 13.26 -29.55 37.52
C HIS A 38 12.19 -29.68 36.44
N ALA A 39 11.16 -28.83 36.54
CA ALA A 39 10.19 -28.71 35.44
C ALA A 39 11.02 -28.57 34.15
N PRO A 40 10.70 -29.34 33.08
CA PRO A 40 11.42 -29.19 31.84
C PRO A 40 11.37 -27.73 31.43
N VAL A 41 12.55 -27.14 31.28
CA VAL A 41 12.66 -25.79 30.69
C VAL A 41 11.89 -25.87 29.38
N PRO A 42 10.89 -25.01 29.15
CA PRO A 42 10.13 -25.04 27.90
C PRO A 42 11.11 -25.07 26.72
N GLU A 43 11.08 -26.12 25.92
CA GLU A 43 11.86 -26.13 24.68
C GLU A 43 11.40 -24.92 23.85
N LEU A 44 12.38 -24.28 23.21
CA LEU A 44 12.13 -23.17 22.29
C LEU A 44 10.98 -23.57 21.36
N PRO A 45 9.97 -22.73 21.12
CA PRO A 45 8.96 -23.01 20.15
C PRO A 45 9.65 -23.11 18.78
N GLY A 46 10.00 -24.34 18.42
CA GLY A 46 10.51 -24.66 17.11
C GLY A 46 9.47 -24.27 16.06
N LYS A 47 9.88 -24.25 14.81
CA LYS A 47 9.01 -24.11 13.65
C LYS A 47 7.73 -24.95 13.86
N VAL A 48 6.57 -24.27 13.93
CA VAL A 48 5.28 -24.96 13.94
C VAL A 48 4.89 -25.22 12.49
N GLU A 49 4.66 -26.49 12.13
CA GLU A 49 4.16 -26.84 10.79
C GLU A 49 2.79 -26.16 10.57
N GLY A 50 2.67 -25.37 9.48
CA GLY A 50 1.49 -24.57 9.20
C GLY A 50 1.44 -23.21 9.89
N GLY A 51 2.49 -22.80 10.61
CA GLY A 51 2.65 -21.45 11.14
C GLY A 51 3.01 -20.44 10.05
N LEU A 52 2.86 -19.14 10.37
CA LEU A 52 3.12 -18.03 9.45
C LEU A 52 4.62 -17.87 9.19
N THR A 53 4.97 -17.66 7.93
CA THR A 53 6.30 -17.20 7.48
C THR A 53 6.24 -15.72 7.10
N ALA A 54 7.39 -15.05 7.07
CA ALA A 54 7.48 -13.65 6.63
C ALA A 54 6.90 -13.45 5.22
N GLU A 55 7.09 -14.43 4.32
CA GLU A 55 6.59 -14.35 2.94
C GLU A 55 5.07 -14.52 2.86
N GLU A 56 4.49 -15.45 3.64
CA GLU A 56 3.03 -15.62 3.73
C GLU A 56 2.35 -14.38 4.30
N VAL A 57 2.95 -13.77 5.34
CA VAL A 57 2.47 -12.51 5.91
C VAL A 57 2.51 -11.40 4.87
N ALA A 58 3.61 -11.28 4.12
CA ALA A 58 3.75 -10.30 3.06
C ALA A 58 2.72 -10.49 1.93
N SER A 59 2.54 -11.73 1.48
CA SER A 59 1.55 -12.07 0.44
C SER A 59 0.12 -11.80 0.91
N ARG A 60 -0.22 -12.18 2.15
CA ARG A 60 -1.55 -11.94 2.70
C ARG A 60 -1.83 -10.46 2.89
N ALA A 61 -0.86 -9.69 3.42
CA ALA A 61 -0.99 -8.23 3.56
C ALA A 61 -1.18 -7.54 2.21
N GLU A 62 -0.49 -7.98 1.16
CA GLU A 62 -0.69 -7.49 -0.20
C GLU A 62 -2.14 -7.66 -0.66
N HIS A 63 -2.73 -8.85 -0.48
CA HIS A 63 -4.08 -9.14 -0.95
C HIS A 63 -5.20 -8.48 -0.13
N THR A 64 -4.92 -8.09 1.10
CA THR A 64 -5.94 -7.57 2.02
C THR A 64 -5.80 -6.07 2.31
N SER A 65 -4.76 -5.40 1.80
CA SER A 65 -4.46 -4.01 2.09
C SER A 65 -5.42 -3.03 1.43
N PRO A 66 -6.17 -2.20 2.18
CA PRO A 66 -6.98 -1.12 1.64
C PRO A 66 -6.14 -0.02 0.98
N ASP A 67 -4.90 0.18 1.44
CA ASP A 67 -3.99 1.17 0.85
C ASP A 67 -3.61 0.76 -0.58
N LEU A 68 -3.38 -0.56 -0.82
CA LEU A 68 -3.14 -1.06 -2.17
C LEU A 68 -4.38 -0.95 -3.03
N GLU A 69 -5.55 -1.31 -2.51
CA GLU A 69 -6.82 -1.14 -3.24
C GLU A 69 -7.02 0.32 -3.65
N SER A 70 -6.76 1.27 -2.75
CA SER A 70 -6.81 2.71 -3.07
C SER A 70 -5.91 3.06 -4.25
N LYS A 71 -4.67 2.55 -4.28
CA LYS A 71 -3.73 2.79 -5.39
C LYS A 71 -4.17 2.13 -6.70
N GLU A 72 -4.78 0.98 -6.65
CA GLU A 72 -5.35 0.31 -7.82
C GLU A 72 -6.55 1.10 -8.38
N ARG A 73 -7.40 1.69 -7.52
CA ARG A 73 -8.47 2.60 -7.97
C ARG A 73 -7.93 3.90 -8.57
N GLU A 74 -6.79 4.41 -8.09
CA GLU A 74 -6.09 5.53 -8.75
C GLU A 74 -5.62 5.15 -10.17
N VAL A 75 -5.17 3.90 -10.37
CA VAL A 75 -4.83 3.37 -11.70
C VAL A 75 -6.04 3.32 -12.61
N ASP A 76 -7.18 2.80 -12.11
CA ASP A 76 -8.44 2.74 -12.85
C ASP A 76 -8.90 4.15 -13.27
N ALA A 77 -8.82 5.11 -12.35
CA ALA A 77 -9.17 6.51 -12.63
C ALA A 77 -8.25 7.13 -13.69
N ALA A 78 -6.94 6.86 -13.61
CA ALA A 78 -5.98 7.34 -14.61
C ALA A 78 -6.19 6.68 -15.99
N ALA A 79 -6.59 5.41 -16.04
CA ALA A 79 -6.94 4.71 -17.27
C ALA A 79 -8.21 5.31 -17.91
N ALA A 80 -9.25 5.54 -17.11
CA ALA A 80 -10.48 6.19 -17.57
C ALA A 80 -10.22 7.60 -18.13
N GLN A 81 -9.24 8.33 -17.56
CA GLN A 81 -8.84 9.64 -18.08
C GLN A 81 -8.17 9.53 -19.46
N VAL A 82 -7.42 8.45 -19.74
CA VAL A 82 -6.88 8.19 -21.10
C VAL A 82 -8.03 7.99 -22.07
N ASP A 83 -9.03 7.19 -21.72
CA ASP A 83 -10.20 6.93 -22.58
C ASP A 83 -11.02 8.20 -22.80
N ALA A 84 -11.18 9.04 -21.78
CA ALA A 84 -11.87 10.32 -21.91
C ALA A 84 -11.17 11.27 -22.90
N VAL A 85 -9.83 11.30 -22.91
CA VAL A 85 -9.07 12.10 -23.87
C VAL A 85 -9.11 11.49 -25.28
N LEU A 86 -9.16 10.16 -25.38
CA LEU A 86 -9.23 9.45 -26.68
C LEU A 86 -10.47 9.87 -27.49
N VAL A 87 -11.61 10.14 -26.81
CA VAL A 87 -12.84 10.63 -27.46
C VAL A 87 -12.60 11.95 -28.21
N GLY A 88 -11.62 12.74 -27.76
CA GLY A 88 -11.25 14.02 -28.42
C GLY A 88 -10.70 13.86 -29.83
N PHE A 89 -10.28 12.67 -30.26
CA PHE A 89 -9.84 12.40 -31.64
C PHE A 89 -11.01 12.22 -32.62
N PHE A 90 -12.22 12.03 -32.13
CA PHE A 90 -13.39 11.82 -32.97
C PHE A 90 -14.12 13.12 -33.21
N PRO A 91 -14.83 13.24 -34.37
CA PRO A 91 -15.73 14.37 -34.63
C PRO A 91 -16.81 14.48 -33.57
N ARG A 92 -17.13 15.70 -33.18
CA ARG A 92 -18.20 15.99 -32.20
C ARG A 92 -19.53 16.05 -32.94
N LEU A 93 -20.45 15.17 -32.57
CA LEU A 93 -21.83 15.21 -32.99
C LEU A 93 -22.65 15.95 -31.93
N GLN A 94 -23.44 16.93 -32.33
CA GLN A 94 -24.29 17.72 -31.46
C GLN A 94 -25.70 17.82 -32.05
N GLY A 95 -26.71 17.63 -31.22
CA GLY A 95 -28.11 17.81 -31.60
C GLY A 95 -28.75 18.88 -30.74
N ASP A 96 -29.36 19.88 -31.37
CA ASP A 96 -30.00 20.98 -30.68
C ASP A 96 -31.45 21.09 -31.15
N VAL A 97 -32.40 21.22 -30.21
CA VAL A 97 -33.81 21.53 -30.45
C VAL A 97 -34.14 22.79 -29.72
N SER A 98 -34.63 23.80 -30.46
CA SER A 98 -35.06 25.05 -29.85
C SER A 98 -36.45 25.43 -30.27
N TYR A 99 -37.23 25.96 -29.35
CA TYR A 99 -38.49 26.63 -29.58
C TYR A 99 -38.42 28.01 -28.98
N THR A 100 -38.69 29.03 -29.83
CA THR A 100 -38.67 30.43 -29.40
C THR A 100 -39.96 31.10 -29.82
N ARG A 101 -40.65 31.71 -28.87
CA ARG A 101 -41.79 32.56 -29.16
C ARG A 101 -41.36 34.03 -29.13
N LEU A 102 -41.52 34.67 -30.28
CA LEU A 102 -41.14 36.08 -30.43
C LEU A 102 -42.31 37.00 -30.05
N SER A 103 -41.98 38.24 -29.62
CA SER A 103 -42.95 39.30 -29.40
C SER A 103 -43.63 39.66 -30.71
N TYR A 104 -44.84 40.23 -30.60
CA TYR A 104 -45.53 40.79 -31.77
C TYR A 104 -44.74 41.97 -32.34
N VAL A 105 -44.50 41.92 -33.63
CA VAL A 105 -44.02 43.07 -34.43
C VAL A 105 -45.05 43.31 -35.56
N ALA A 106 -45.45 44.59 -35.75
CA ALA A 106 -46.40 44.93 -36.82
C ALA A 106 -45.88 44.45 -38.17
N PRO A 107 -46.78 43.91 -39.05
CA PRO A 107 -46.38 43.46 -40.40
C PRO A 107 -45.70 44.59 -41.18
N SER A 108 -44.66 44.21 -41.95
CA SER A 108 -43.97 45.15 -42.83
C SER A 108 -44.61 45.15 -44.19
N GLU A 109 -44.92 46.33 -44.65
CA GLU A 109 -45.44 46.50 -46.06
C GLU A 109 -44.29 46.72 -47.04
N LEU A 110 -44.20 45.84 -48.04
CA LEU A 110 -43.19 45.94 -49.11
C LEU A 110 -43.86 46.57 -50.31
N PRO A 111 -43.52 47.83 -50.70
CA PRO A 111 -44.07 48.44 -51.89
C PRO A 111 -43.55 47.72 -53.13
N LEU A 112 -44.45 47.04 -53.85
CA LEU A 112 -44.10 46.34 -55.07
C LEU A 112 -43.96 47.21 -56.34
N GLY A 113 -44.11 48.53 -56.16
CA GLY A 113 -43.98 49.48 -57.26
C GLY A 113 -45.24 49.65 -58.05
N VAL A 114 -45.14 49.99 -59.30
CA VAL A 114 -46.26 50.16 -60.29
C VAL A 114 -46.16 49.11 -61.38
N GLN A 115 -47.27 48.53 -61.71
CA GLN A 115 -47.36 47.59 -62.83
C GLN A 115 -48.11 48.22 -64.00
N ALA A 116 -47.75 47.84 -65.26
CA ALA A 116 -48.44 48.17 -66.48
C ALA A 116 -49.15 46.92 -67.03
N PRO A 117 -50.41 46.62 -66.63
CA PRO A 117 -51.09 45.41 -67.04
C PRO A 117 -51.25 45.42 -68.55
N GLY A 118 -50.82 44.31 -69.24
CA GLY A 118 -50.93 44.14 -70.68
C GLY A 118 -49.88 44.84 -71.55
N ALA A 119 -48.85 45.48 -70.89
CA ALA A 119 -47.75 46.06 -71.66
C ALA A 119 -46.73 44.96 -72.07
N PRO A 120 -46.17 44.99 -73.23
CA PRO A 120 -45.09 44.04 -73.65
C PRO A 120 -43.82 44.34 -72.80
N VAL A 121 -42.97 43.33 -72.63
CA VAL A 121 -41.65 43.46 -71.90
C VAL A 121 -40.76 44.38 -72.74
N GLY A 122 -40.54 45.63 -72.25
CA GLY A 122 -39.77 46.64 -72.96
C GLY A 122 -40.04 48.06 -72.43
N PRO A 123 -39.52 49.12 -73.08
CA PRO A 123 -39.79 50.48 -72.70
C PRO A 123 -41.29 50.79 -72.80
N LEU A 124 -41.85 51.41 -71.76
CA LEU A 124 -43.27 51.77 -71.68
C LEU A 124 -43.57 52.89 -72.65
N SER A 125 -44.66 52.73 -73.42
CA SER A 125 -45.15 53.73 -74.36
C SER A 125 -45.86 54.91 -73.68
N ALA A 126 -45.85 56.09 -74.28
CA ALA A 126 -46.59 57.22 -73.78
C ALA A 126 -48.12 56.90 -73.74
N GLY A 127 -48.73 57.03 -72.55
CA GLY A 127 -50.12 56.67 -72.30
C GLY A 127 -50.40 55.33 -71.67
N THR A 128 -49.38 54.52 -71.42
CA THR A 128 -49.54 53.28 -70.62
C THR A 128 -50.07 53.57 -69.23
N GLN A 129 -51.25 53.05 -68.89
CA GLN A 129 -51.81 53.19 -67.57
C GLN A 129 -50.96 52.38 -66.55
N LEU A 130 -50.39 53.11 -65.61
CA LEU A 130 -49.67 52.51 -64.50
C LEU A 130 -50.62 52.31 -63.33
N VAL A 131 -50.76 51.09 -62.88
CA VAL A 131 -51.55 50.72 -61.67
C VAL A 131 -50.62 50.52 -60.53
N LYS A 132 -50.85 51.20 -59.35
CA LYS A 132 -50.12 51.01 -58.19
C LYS A 132 -50.41 49.61 -57.62
N THR A 133 -49.41 48.76 -57.51
CA THR A 133 -49.53 47.42 -56.95
C THR A 133 -49.82 47.53 -55.48
N GLN A 134 -50.71 46.69 -54.98
CA GLN A 134 -50.91 46.62 -53.51
C GLN A 134 -49.60 46.17 -52.85
N PRO A 135 -49.19 46.79 -51.71
CA PRO A 135 -48.00 46.38 -50.99
C PRO A 135 -48.16 44.93 -50.57
N ALA A 136 -47.07 44.14 -50.68
CA ALA A 136 -47.02 42.80 -50.06
C ALA A 136 -46.88 42.94 -48.59
N VAL A 137 -47.81 42.41 -47.81
CA VAL A 137 -47.76 42.36 -46.39
C VAL A 137 -46.94 41.18 -45.95
N ILE A 138 -45.80 41.41 -45.27
CA ILE A 138 -44.99 40.35 -44.74
C ILE A 138 -45.31 40.22 -43.24
N GLU A 139 -46.02 39.14 -42.92
CA GLU A 139 -46.30 38.79 -41.52
C GLU A 139 -45.07 38.23 -40.81
N SER A 140 -44.81 38.68 -39.59
CA SER A 140 -43.78 38.12 -38.72
C SER A 140 -44.33 36.90 -38.00
N LEU A 141 -43.80 35.73 -38.34
CA LEU A 141 -44.13 34.46 -37.63
C LEU A 141 -43.57 34.51 -36.22
N ARG A 142 -44.45 34.27 -35.23
CA ARG A 142 -44.10 34.43 -33.81
C ARG A 142 -43.50 33.18 -33.18
N ASN A 143 -43.76 32.04 -33.74
CA ASN A 143 -43.23 30.76 -33.29
C ASN A 143 -42.05 30.38 -34.16
N ASN A 144 -40.92 30.08 -33.54
CA ASN A 144 -39.72 29.60 -34.22
C ASN A 144 -39.29 28.28 -33.60
N THR A 145 -39.38 27.21 -34.36
CA THR A 145 -38.91 25.88 -33.96
C THR A 145 -37.75 25.49 -34.87
N GLN A 146 -36.65 25.10 -34.27
CA GLN A 146 -35.45 24.67 -34.99
C GLN A 146 -34.91 23.37 -34.41
N LEU A 147 -34.72 22.40 -35.25
CA LEU A 147 -33.97 21.16 -35.00
C LEU A 147 -32.67 21.26 -35.79
N THR A 148 -31.53 21.10 -35.13
CA THR A 148 -30.20 21.13 -35.76
C THR A 148 -29.39 19.93 -35.37
N VAL A 149 -28.79 19.25 -36.32
CA VAL A 149 -27.77 18.23 -36.10
C VAL A 149 -26.46 18.76 -36.69
N GLY A 150 -25.44 18.89 -35.83
CA GLY A 150 -24.14 19.45 -36.21
C GLY A 150 -23.03 18.42 -36.03
N LEU A 151 -22.08 18.43 -36.95
CA LEU A 151 -20.81 17.70 -36.87
C LEU A 151 -19.68 18.72 -36.90
N SER A 152 -18.76 18.65 -35.90
CA SER A 152 -17.59 19.51 -35.88
C SER A 152 -16.33 18.70 -35.64
N TYR A 153 -15.25 18.98 -36.36
CA TYR A 153 -13.98 18.35 -36.24
C TYR A 153 -12.84 19.38 -36.17
N PRO A 154 -12.26 19.64 -34.98
CA PRO A 154 -11.22 20.65 -34.80
C PRO A 154 -9.84 20.08 -35.16
N VAL A 155 -9.48 20.14 -36.46
CA VAL A 155 -8.27 19.51 -37.03
C VAL A 155 -6.99 19.94 -36.31
N THR A 156 -6.82 21.26 -36.14
CA THR A 156 -5.61 21.80 -35.48
C THR A 156 -5.51 21.37 -33.99
N ASP A 157 -6.64 21.37 -33.30
CA ASP A 157 -6.69 20.93 -31.88
C ASP A 157 -6.36 19.45 -31.75
N VAL A 158 -6.87 18.61 -32.63
CA VAL A 158 -6.57 17.18 -32.63
C VAL A 158 -5.08 16.92 -32.79
N LEU A 159 -4.44 17.63 -33.74
CA LEU A 159 -3.01 17.46 -34.01
C LEU A 159 -2.11 18.02 -32.93
N LEU A 160 -2.44 19.17 -32.34
CA LEU A 160 -1.53 19.90 -31.43
C LEU A 160 -1.88 19.74 -29.97
N ARG A 161 -3.17 19.75 -29.60
CA ARG A 161 -3.63 19.69 -28.21
C ARG A 161 -4.01 18.28 -27.81
N VAL A 162 -4.98 17.65 -28.49
CA VAL A 162 -5.53 16.32 -28.09
C VAL A 162 -4.44 15.25 -28.13
N SER A 163 -3.58 15.26 -29.15
CA SER A 163 -2.44 14.32 -29.22
C SER A 163 -1.48 14.45 -28.04
N ARG A 164 -1.22 15.68 -27.56
CA ARG A 164 -0.35 15.95 -26.41
C ARG A 164 -1.05 15.65 -25.08
N GLU A 165 -2.34 15.94 -24.98
CA GLU A 165 -3.16 15.56 -23.82
C GLU A 165 -3.25 14.04 -23.66
N HIS A 166 -3.43 13.31 -24.77
CA HIS A 166 -3.41 11.84 -24.76
C HIS A 166 -2.05 11.29 -24.35
N ALA A 167 -0.96 11.84 -24.88
CA ALA A 167 0.39 11.45 -24.45
C ALA A 167 0.62 11.75 -22.96
N ALA A 168 0.15 12.88 -22.45
CA ALA A 168 0.22 13.24 -21.05
C ALA A 168 -0.60 12.30 -20.17
N ALA A 169 -1.87 12.02 -20.53
CA ALA A 169 -2.74 11.10 -19.83
C ALA A 169 -2.15 9.69 -19.77
N SER A 170 -1.62 9.18 -20.90
CA SER A 170 -0.96 7.87 -20.98
C SER A 170 0.26 7.79 -20.06
N LYS A 171 1.09 8.85 -19.98
CA LYS A 171 2.24 8.93 -19.08
C LYS A 171 1.79 9.04 -17.62
N SER A 172 0.71 9.76 -17.31
CA SER A 172 0.13 9.83 -15.98
C SER A 172 -0.43 8.47 -15.55
N ALA A 173 -1.09 7.73 -16.44
CA ALA A 173 -1.55 6.38 -16.15
C ALA A 173 -0.38 5.40 -15.95
N GLN A 174 0.71 5.54 -16.69
CA GLN A 174 1.94 4.79 -16.45
C GLN A 174 2.52 5.10 -15.07
N ALA A 175 2.59 6.38 -14.67
CA ALA A 175 3.05 6.79 -13.35
C ALA A 175 2.18 6.22 -12.23
N ALA A 176 0.85 6.22 -12.40
CA ALA A 176 -0.07 5.63 -11.42
C ALA A 176 0.16 4.11 -11.25
N ARG A 177 0.36 3.37 -12.35
CA ARG A 177 0.68 1.93 -12.30
C ARG A 177 1.99 1.66 -11.56
N LEU A 178 3.03 2.45 -11.84
CA LEU A 178 4.33 2.34 -11.16
C LEU A 178 4.21 2.67 -9.67
N ASN A 179 3.42 3.67 -9.30
CA ASN A 179 3.15 4.01 -7.90
C ASN A 179 2.39 2.90 -7.17
N ALA A 180 1.41 2.27 -7.83
CA ALA A 180 0.71 1.12 -7.25
C ALA A 180 1.67 -0.08 -7.06
N GLY A 181 2.56 -0.33 -8.03
CA GLY A 181 3.62 -1.32 -7.89
C GLY A 181 4.57 -1.02 -6.74
N ALA A 182 5.02 0.23 -6.59
CA ALA A 182 5.87 0.66 -5.48
C ALA A 182 5.17 0.49 -4.12
N ALA A 183 3.88 0.87 -4.02
CA ALA A 183 3.08 0.67 -2.82
C ALA A 183 2.94 -0.81 -2.45
N ARG A 184 2.74 -1.69 -3.44
CA ARG A 184 2.69 -3.14 -3.26
C ARG A 184 3.97 -3.67 -2.61
N LEU A 185 5.14 -3.31 -3.15
CA LEU A 185 6.44 -3.75 -2.62
C LEU A 185 6.69 -3.21 -1.21
N LYS A 186 6.32 -1.96 -0.97
CA LYS A 186 6.41 -1.36 0.36
C LYS A 186 5.54 -2.09 1.38
N ILE A 187 4.28 -2.38 1.05
CA ILE A 187 3.36 -3.14 1.92
C ILE A 187 3.93 -4.52 2.26
N ARG A 188 4.48 -5.24 1.26
CA ARG A 188 5.13 -6.54 1.49
C ARG A 188 6.31 -6.43 2.46
N THR A 189 7.16 -5.42 2.26
CA THR A 189 8.32 -5.19 3.14
C THR A 189 7.88 -4.81 4.55
N ASP A 190 6.97 -3.86 4.70
CA ASP A 190 6.45 -3.43 6.01
C ASP A 190 5.77 -4.59 6.76
N ALA A 191 5.08 -5.48 6.05
CA ALA A 191 4.49 -6.69 6.60
C ALA A 191 5.55 -7.67 7.13
N LYS A 192 6.64 -7.91 6.38
CA LYS A 192 7.79 -8.72 6.84
C LYS A 192 8.43 -8.12 8.09
N LEU A 193 8.63 -6.81 8.12
CA LEU A 193 9.20 -6.13 9.29
C LEU A 193 8.29 -6.23 10.51
N THR A 194 6.98 -6.11 10.33
CA THR A 194 5.99 -6.28 11.41
C THR A 194 5.99 -7.72 11.93
N PHE A 195 6.07 -8.71 11.05
CA PHE A 195 6.20 -10.11 11.43
C PHE A 195 7.46 -10.37 12.28
N TYR A 196 8.63 -9.90 11.82
CA TYR A 196 9.87 -10.06 12.59
C TYR A 196 9.85 -9.27 13.90
N GLY A 197 9.15 -8.16 13.98
CA GLY A 197 8.89 -7.44 15.23
C GLY A 197 8.09 -8.27 16.22
N TRP A 198 7.06 -8.98 15.78
CA TRP A 198 6.28 -9.91 16.59
C TRP A 198 7.09 -11.13 17.01
N VAL A 199 7.88 -11.73 16.12
CA VAL A 199 8.79 -12.83 16.44
C VAL A 199 9.78 -12.42 17.53
N ARG A 200 10.40 -11.24 17.41
CA ARG A 200 11.30 -10.69 18.42
C ARG A 200 10.63 -10.58 19.80
N ALA A 201 9.41 -10.06 19.84
CA ALA A 201 8.67 -9.95 21.09
C ALA A 201 8.40 -11.32 21.73
N ARG A 202 8.10 -12.35 20.92
CA ARG A 202 7.93 -13.74 21.40
C ARG A 202 9.22 -14.31 21.99
N LEU A 203 10.37 -14.11 21.34
CA LEU A 203 11.67 -14.52 21.85
C LEU A 203 12.03 -13.80 23.15
N GLN A 204 11.79 -12.49 23.23
CA GLN A 204 12.00 -11.70 24.46
C GLN A 204 11.11 -12.19 25.61
N ARG A 205 9.85 -12.56 25.36
CA ARG A 205 8.98 -13.17 26.36
C ARG A 205 9.56 -14.46 26.87
N GLU A 206 10.06 -15.32 25.99
CA GLU A 206 10.66 -16.59 26.39
C GLU A 206 11.91 -16.41 27.25
N VAL A 207 12.79 -15.49 26.88
CA VAL A 207 13.97 -15.14 27.71
C VAL A 207 13.53 -14.63 29.09
N ALA A 208 12.50 -13.77 29.16
CA ALA A 208 11.99 -13.27 30.43
C ALA A 208 11.32 -14.37 31.28
N GLU A 209 10.61 -15.32 30.68
CA GLU A 209 10.04 -16.47 31.40
C GLU A 209 11.14 -17.37 31.99
N ARG A 210 12.20 -17.62 31.23
CA ARG A 210 13.38 -18.35 31.73
C ARG A 210 14.10 -17.61 32.85
N ALA A 211 14.22 -16.27 32.77
CA ALA A 211 14.83 -15.47 33.82
C ALA A 211 14.05 -15.55 35.13
N VAL A 212 12.72 -15.59 35.11
CA VAL A 212 11.91 -15.80 36.32
C VAL A 212 12.18 -17.16 36.91
N VAL A 213 12.16 -18.24 36.11
CA VAL A 213 12.46 -19.60 36.62
C VAL A 213 13.85 -19.67 37.25
N GLN A 214 14.86 -19.01 36.68
CA GLN A 214 16.21 -18.95 37.24
C GLN A 214 16.24 -18.16 38.55
N ALA A 215 15.56 -17.01 38.64
CA ALA A 215 15.49 -16.22 39.86
C ALA A 215 14.74 -16.95 41.00
N GLU A 216 13.67 -17.70 40.70
CA GLU A 216 12.95 -18.57 41.63
C GLU A 216 13.90 -19.65 42.22
N GLN A 217 14.64 -20.35 41.34
CA GLN A 217 15.63 -21.35 41.75
C GLN A 217 16.75 -20.74 42.64
N HIS A 218 17.24 -19.55 42.23
CA HIS A 218 18.24 -18.85 43.01
C HIS A 218 17.71 -18.46 44.42
N LEU A 219 16.48 -17.98 44.49
CA LEU A 219 15.86 -17.64 45.80
C LEU A 219 15.73 -18.86 46.69
N ASP A 220 15.35 -20.01 46.15
CA ASP A 220 15.28 -21.25 46.91
C ASP A 220 16.67 -21.71 47.40
N ASP A 221 17.70 -21.67 46.54
CA ASP A 221 19.09 -21.97 46.91
C ASP A 221 19.58 -21.03 48.02
N VAL A 222 19.29 -19.73 47.95
CA VAL A 222 19.67 -18.72 48.96
C VAL A 222 18.91 -18.94 50.27
N ARG A 223 17.62 -19.30 50.26
CA ARG A 223 16.81 -19.60 51.46
C ARG A 223 17.37 -20.82 52.19
N VAL A 224 17.75 -21.88 51.48
CA VAL A 224 18.42 -23.06 52.05
C VAL A 224 19.75 -22.67 52.64
N ALA A 225 20.54 -21.86 51.98
CA ALA A 225 21.83 -21.39 52.48
C ALA A 225 21.67 -20.50 53.75
N PHE A 226 20.63 -19.67 53.82
CA PHE A 226 20.30 -18.85 54.99
C PHE A 226 19.89 -19.72 56.20
N GLN A 227 19.07 -20.75 55.99
CA GLN A 227 18.70 -21.70 57.06
C GLN A 227 19.91 -22.46 57.61
N ALA A 228 20.96 -22.60 56.80
CA ALA A 228 22.24 -23.20 57.21
C ALA A 228 23.27 -22.19 57.74
N ASP A 229 22.86 -20.92 58.04
CA ASP A 229 23.70 -19.81 58.49
C ASP A 229 24.90 -19.48 57.58
N ARG A 230 24.79 -19.79 56.27
CA ARG A 230 25.86 -19.57 55.28
C ARG A 230 25.77 -18.22 54.55
N VAL A 231 24.62 -17.58 54.57
CA VAL A 231 24.38 -16.28 53.92
C VAL A 231 23.57 -15.36 54.84
N ALA A 232 23.69 -14.05 54.65
CA ALA A 232 22.97 -13.07 55.46
C ALA A 232 21.50 -12.92 54.98
N LYS A 233 20.62 -12.46 55.89
CA LYS A 233 19.22 -12.11 55.50
C LYS A 233 19.16 -11.05 54.40
N ALA A 234 20.15 -10.17 54.34
CA ALA A 234 20.26 -9.16 53.29
C ALA A 234 20.37 -9.77 51.87
N ASP A 235 21.02 -10.95 51.75
CA ASP A 235 21.13 -11.66 50.46
C ASP A 235 19.81 -12.26 50.06
N VAL A 236 19.01 -12.81 50.97
CA VAL A 236 17.66 -13.29 50.72
C VAL A 236 16.77 -12.16 50.18
N LEU A 237 16.75 -11.01 50.87
CA LEU A 237 15.94 -9.84 50.47
C LEU A 237 16.38 -9.28 49.12
N ARG A 238 17.67 -9.34 48.80
CA ARG A 238 18.19 -8.92 47.48
C ARG A 238 17.68 -9.82 46.38
N VAL A 239 17.71 -11.15 46.52
CA VAL A 239 17.23 -12.11 45.54
C VAL A 239 15.70 -12.07 45.42
N GLU A 240 14.97 -11.81 46.52
CA GLU A 240 13.52 -11.54 46.45
C GLU A 240 13.21 -10.30 45.62
N SER A 241 13.98 -9.21 45.76
CA SER A 241 13.85 -8.02 44.88
C SER A 241 14.16 -8.34 43.42
N GLN A 242 15.18 -9.15 43.15
CA GLN A 242 15.55 -9.57 41.81
C GLN A 242 14.46 -10.45 41.15
N LEU A 243 13.84 -11.35 41.90
CA LEU A 243 12.69 -12.12 41.42
C LEU A 243 11.53 -11.19 41.04
N ALA A 244 11.21 -10.20 41.88
CA ALA A 244 10.18 -9.22 41.59
C ALA A 244 10.48 -8.42 40.30
N ASP A 245 11.74 -8.05 40.09
CA ASP A 245 12.17 -7.39 38.84
C ASP A 245 12.02 -8.31 37.60
N ALA A 246 12.40 -9.58 37.74
CA ALA A 246 12.23 -10.58 36.68
C ALA A 246 10.75 -10.79 36.33
N GLU A 247 9.87 -10.87 37.35
CA GLU A 247 8.42 -10.96 37.13
C GLU A 247 7.84 -9.73 36.41
N LEU A 248 8.32 -8.53 36.75
CA LEU A 248 7.94 -7.30 36.05
C LEU A 248 8.39 -7.34 34.59
N GLN A 249 9.60 -7.78 34.28
CA GLN A 249 10.08 -7.94 32.91
C GLN A 249 9.25 -8.97 32.13
N ARG A 250 8.89 -10.10 32.77
CA ARG A 250 7.96 -11.08 32.16
C ARG A 250 6.60 -10.46 31.82
N ALA A 251 6.04 -9.68 32.75
CA ALA A 251 4.76 -9.00 32.49
C ALA A 251 4.86 -8.01 31.32
N ARG A 252 5.94 -7.22 31.26
CA ARG A 252 6.20 -6.30 30.14
C ARG A 252 6.35 -7.03 28.81
N ALA A 253 7.12 -8.13 28.79
CA ALA A 253 7.31 -8.93 27.58
C ALA A 253 6.01 -9.56 27.10
N ARG A 254 5.13 -10.05 27.99
CA ARG A 254 3.80 -10.54 27.62
C ARG A 254 2.92 -9.44 27.00
N ASN A 255 2.94 -8.24 27.57
CA ASN A 255 2.21 -7.11 27.00
C ASN A 255 2.77 -6.69 25.65
N LEU A 256 4.08 -6.75 25.45
CA LEU A 256 4.72 -6.47 24.17
C LEU A 256 4.30 -7.48 23.09
N VAL A 257 4.23 -8.78 23.43
CA VAL A 257 3.71 -9.81 22.51
C VAL A 257 2.27 -9.49 22.12
N ALA A 258 1.39 -9.20 23.08
CA ALA A 258 -0.01 -8.87 22.78
C ALA A 258 -0.14 -7.62 21.88
N TYR A 259 0.70 -6.62 22.11
CA TYR A 259 0.73 -5.40 21.29
C TYR A 259 1.20 -5.68 19.85
N THR A 260 2.35 -6.35 19.68
CA THR A 260 2.90 -6.68 18.36
C THR A 260 2.04 -7.68 17.60
N GLU A 261 1.38 -8.60 18.30
CA GLU A 261 0.38 -9.48 17.70
C GLU A 261 -0.84 -8.70 17.19
N SER A 262 -1.29 -7.70 17.95
CA SER A 262 -2.36 -6.80 17.50
C SER A 262 -1.95 -6.00 16.26
N GLN A 263 -0.70 -5.52 16.19
CA GLN A 263 -0.16 -4.86 15.00
C GLN A 263 -0.14 -5.81 13.79
N LEU A 264 0.32 -7.05 13.99
CA LEU A 264 0.35 -8.06 12.93
C LEU A 264 -1.06 -8.39 12.42
N ARG A 265 -2.05 -8.52 13.32
CA ARG A 265 -3.46 -8.72 12.94
C ARG A 265 -4.02 -7.58 12.10
N VAL A 266 -3.67 -6.34 12.43
CA VAL A 266 -4.07 -5.17 11.63
C VAL A 266 -3.47 -5.25 10.24
N VAL A 267 -2.19 -5.58 10.12
CA VAL A 267 -1.51 -5.72 8.81
C VAL A 267 -2.10 -6.86 7.98
N LEU A 268 -2.47 -7.97 8.62
CA LEU A 268 -3.09 -9.13 7.96
C LEU A 268 -4.59 -8.93 7.65
N HIS A 269 -5.23 -7.91 8.21
CA HIS A 269 -6.69 -7.73 8.19
C HIS A 269 -7.43 -9.01 8.62
N GLY A 270 -6.81 -9.78 9.56
CA GLY A 270 -7.27 -11.09 10.01
C GLY A 270 -8.36 -11.02 11.07
N SER A 271 -9.02 -12.15 11.28
CA SER A 271 -10.00 -12.28 12.38
C SER A 271 -9.33 -12.18 13.75
N PRO A 272 -9.94 -11.52 14.74
CA PRO A 272 -9.44 -11.50 16.12
C PRO A 272 -9.30 -12.89 16.76
N ALA A 273 -10.03 -13.89 16.29
CA ALA A 273 -10.01 -15.26 16.79
C ALA A 273 -8.95 -16.16 16.16
N GLU A 274 -8.20 -15.67 15.16
CA GLU A 274 -7.15 -16.44 14.50
C GLU A 274 -5.96 -16.65 15.43
N VAL A 275 -5.53 -17.89 15.59
CA VAL A 275 -4.32 -18.23 16.34
C VAL A 275 -3.11 -18.04 15.43
N LEU A 276 -2.21 -17.15 15.81
CA LEU A 276 -0.98 -16.87 15.06
C LEU A 276 0.18 -17.69 15.66
N GLU A 277 0.79 -18.51 14.82
CA GLU A 277 1.95 -19.34 15.16
C GLU A 277 3.11 -19.00 14.22
N VAL A 278 4.38 -19.18 14.70
CA VAL A 278 5.57 -18.92 13.88
C VAL A 278 5.91 -20.18 13.07
N GLY A 279 5.90 -20.05 11.74
CA GLY A 279 6.24 -21.15 10.81
C GLY A 279 7.69 -21.11 10.31
N GLU A 280 8.47 -20.12 10.71
CA GLU A 280 9.87 -19.93 10.31
C GLU A 280 10.81 -20.25 11.46
N ASP A 281 11.87 -21.05 11.20
CA ASP A 281 12.93 -21.29 12.19
C ASP A 281 13.87 -20.09 12.24
N VAL A 282 13.65 -19.25 13.26
CA VAL A 282 14.44 -18.03 13.46
C VAL A 282 15.77 -18.30 14.17
N HIS A 283 15.94 -19.48 14.78
CA HIS A 283 17.20 -19.84 15.46
C HIS A 283 18.32 -20.20 14.49
N LEU A 284 17.99 -20.59 13.26
CA LEU A 284 18.97 -20.80 12.20
C LEU A 284 19.48 -19.43 11.70
N ALA A 285 20.79 -19.20 11.87
CA ALA A 285 21.45 -18.06 11.23
C ALA A 285 21.45 -18.23 9.70
N LEU A 286 21.19 -17.13 8.98
CA LEU A 286 21.30 -17.14 7.53
C LEU A 286 22.78 -17.18 7.11
N PRO A 287 23.11 -17.70 5.91
CA PRO A 287 24.47 -17.66 5.38
C PRO A 287 24.99 -16.22 5.33
N LEU A 288 26.24 -15.99 5.68
CA LEU A 288 26.86 -14.67 5.64
C LEU A 288 26.95 -14.16 4.20
N VAL A 289 26.82 -12.86 4.00
CA VAL A 289 27.01 -12.23 2.69
C VAL A 289 28.52 -12.07 2.43
N PRO A 290 29.07 -12.59 1.33
CA PRO A 290 30.54 -12.59 1.11
C PRO A 290 31.14 -11.22 0.74
N GLY A 291 30.37 -10.14 0.84
CA GLY A 291 30.76 -8.76 0.51
C GLY A 291 29.78 -8.11 -0.46
N PHE A 292 29.91 -6.80 -0.58
CA PHE A 292 29.05 -6.01 -1.46
C PHE A 292 29.86 -5.34 -2.58
N PRO A 293 29.25 -5.12 -3.77
CA PRO A 293 29.81 -4.22 -4.79
C PRO A 293 30.00 -2.81 -4.22
N PRO A 294 30.77 -1.94 -4.91
CA PRO A 294 30.91 -0.55 -4.51
C PRO A 294 29.54 0.13 -4.32
N LEU A 295 29.40 0.97 -3.30
CA LEU A 295 28.14 1.65 -2.96
C LEU A 295 27.56 2.46 -4.14
N THR A 296 28.44 3.00 -5.01
CA THR A 296 28.02 3.72 -6.21
C THR A 296 27.26 2.81 -7.19
N ALA A 297 27.73 1.59 -7.39
CA ALA A 297 27.05 0.62 -8.27
C ALA A 297 25.71 0.16 -7.69
N LEU A 298 25.64 -0.03 -6.37
CA LEU A 298 24.39 -0.37 -5.70
C LEU A 298 23.37 0.78 -5.73
N ALA A 299 23.84 2.03 -5.60
CA ALA A 299 22.97 3.21 -5.72
C ALA A 299 22.45 3.40 -7.15
N GLU A 300 23.26 3.10 -8.17
CA GLU A 300 22.81 3.08 -9.58
C GLU A 300 21.79 1.97 -9.82
N GLU A 301 22.04 0.75 -9.32
CA GLU A 301 21.10 -0.36 -9.39
C GLU A 301 19.74 0.03 -8.75
N ALA A 302 19.77 0.64 -7.56
CA ALA A 302 18.56 1.13 -6.89
C ALA A 302 17.84 2.20 -7.73
N ALA A 303 18.57 3.16 -8.29
CA ALA A 303 17.99 4.23 -9.11
C ALA A 303 17.33 3.70 -10.40
N ASP A 304 17.78 2.58 -10.92
CA ASP A 304 17.22 1.96 -12.13
C ASP A 304 16.04 1.03 -11.82
N ASN A 305 16.09 0.31 -10.70
CA ASN A 305 15.09 -0.70 -10.35
C ASN A 305 13.88 -0.11 -9.58
N ARG A 306 14.07 0.95 -8.79
CA ARG A 306 13.00 1.49 -7.93
C ARG A 306 11.87 2.09 -8.75
N LEU A 307 10.66 1.59 -8.51
CA LEU A 307 9.44 2.00 -9.25
C LEU A 307 9.07 3.45 -8.98
N GLU A 308 9.40 4.00 -7.83
CA GLU A 308 9.19 5.41 -7.48
C GLU A 308 10.00 6.34 -8.39
N VAL A 309 11.23 5.96 -8.74
CA VAL A 309 12.09 6.70 -9.69
C VAL A 309 11.44 6.71 -11.07
N GLN A 310 11.01 5.54 -11.54
CA GLN A 310 10.35 5.38 -12.83
C GLN A 310 9.02 6.13 -12.90
N SER A 311 8.23 6.12 -11.80
CA SER A 311 6.97 6.86 -11.71
C SER A 311 7.20 8.37 -11.81
N LEU A 312 8.21 8.89 -11.12
CA LEU A 312 8.51 10.32 -11.15
C LEU A 312 9.02 10.76 -12.54
N LEU A 313 9.79 9.91 -13.23
CA LEU A 313 10.19 10.12 -14.63
C LEU A 313 8.98 10.18 -15.58
N ALA A 314 8.03 9.25 -15.40
CA ALA A 314 6.78 9.24 -16.18
C ALA A 314 5.95 10.50 -15.91
N SER A 315 5.86 10.93 -14.65
CA SER A 315 5.15 12.15 -14.23
C SER A 315 5.78 13.41 -14.83
N ALA A 316 7.10 13.52 -14.82
CA ALA A 316 7.81 14.63 -15.46
C ALA A 316 7.57 14.68 -16.97
N SER A 317 7.55 13.51 -17.63
CA SER A 317 7.24 13.38 -19.06
C SER A 317 5.79 13.78 -19.37
N ALA A 318 4.82 13.42 -18.51
CA ALA A 318 3.43 13.85 -18.61
C ALA A 318 3.31 15.38 -18.56
N LEU A 319 3.98 16.02 -17.60
CA LEU A 319 4.00 17.47 -17.46
C LEU A 319 4.60 18.19 -18.67
N ARG A 320 5.66 17.63 -19.29
CA ARG A 320 6.23 18.17 -20.53
C ARG A 320 5.24 18.05 -21.69
N SER A 321 4.49 16.95 -21.79
CA SER A 321 3.43 16.79 -22.79
C SER A 321 2.30 17.78 -22.56
N GLN A 322 1.88 18.02 -21.31
CA GLN A 322 0.90 19.05 -20.95
C GLN A 322 1.40 20.46 -21.33
N ALA A 323 2.67 20.76 -21.10
CA ALA A 323 3.28 22.04 -21.49
C ALA A 323 3.18 22.27 -23.01
N ALA A 324 3.45 21.23 -23.79
CA ALA A 324 3.35 21.30 -25.25
C ALA A 324 1.90 21.46 -25.71
N GLY A 325 0.95 20.72 -25.12
CA GLY A 325 -0.48 20.83 -25.43
C GLY A 325 -1.07 22.18 -25.05
N ALA A 326 -0.67 22.74 -23.89
CA ALA A 326 -1.13 24.06 -23.44
C ALA A 326 -0.72 25.21 -24.38
N ARG A 327 0.29 25.00 -25.22
CA ARG A 327 0.72 25.99 -26.23
C ARG A 327 -0.04 25.88 -27.57
N ALA A 328 -0.95 24.92 -27.73
CA ALA A 328 -1.71 24.76 -28.98
C ALA A 328 -2.43 26.03 -29.44
N PRO A 329 -3.04 26.89 -28.55
CA PRO A 329 -3.73 28.11 -28.96
C PRO A 329 -2.83 29.21 -29.56
N VAL A 330 -1.49 29.02 -29.59
CA VAL A 330 -0.57 29.93 -30.30
C VAL A 330 -0.84 29.90 -31.81
N VAL A 331 -1.33 28.78 -32.33
CA VAL A 331 -1.66 28.59 -33.75
C VAL A 331 -3.17 28.74 -33.91
N PRO A 332 -3.64 29.34 -35.04
CA PRO A 332 -5.08 29.39 -35.37
C PRO A 332 -5.73 28.01 -35.37
N SER A 333 -6.91 27.91 -34.74
CA SER A 333 -7.73 26.70 -34.77
C SER A 333 -8.49 26.58 -36.07
N ILE A 334 -8.32 25.48 -36.78
CA ILE A 334 -9.06 25.13 -38.01
C ILE A 334 -10.02 24.02 -37.66
N THR A 335 -11.32 24.29 -37.85
CA THR A 335 -12.41 23.35 -37.55
C THR A 335 -13.21 23.09 -38.82
N LEU A 336 -13.42 21.83 -39.17
CA LEU A 336 -14.39 21.41 -40.17
C LEU A 336 -15.77 21.38 -39.51
N VAL A 337 -16.76 21.98 -40.14
CA VAL A 337 -18.14 22.03 -39.65
C VAL A 337 -19.11 21.57 -40.72
N ALA A 338 -20.07 20.76 -40.32
CA ALA A 338 -21.21 20.41 -41.16
C ALA A 338 -22.46 20.43 -40.27
N SER A 339 -23.57 20.93 -40.77
CA SER A 339 -24.84 20.85 -40.07
C SER A 339 -26.01 20.71 -41.00
N ALA A 340 -27.02 19.98 -40.54
CA ALA A 340 -28.35 19.92 -41.14
C ALA A 340 -29.35 20.49 -40.15
N SER A 341 -30.23 21.35 -40.61
CA SER A 341 -31.26 21.97 -39.78
C SER A 341 -32.62 21.87 -40.44
N ASP A 342 -33.65 21.58 -39.66
CA ASP A 342 -35.05 21.66 -40.05
C ASP A 342 -35.68 22.75 -39.19
N SER A 343 -36.17 23.81 -39.83
CA SER A 343 -36.65 25.01 -39.14
C SER A 343 -37.99 25.51 -39.66
N ASN A 344 -38.82 25.96 -38.74
CA ASN A 344 -40.12 26.58 -39.03
C ASN A 344 -40.27 27.87 -38.20
N PRO A 345 -40.31 29.05 -38.81
CA PRO A 345 -40.04 29.33 -40.21
C PRO A 345 -38.56 29.19 -40.56
N SER A 346 -38.25 28.90 -41.82
CA SER A 346 -36.87 28.86 -42.28
C SER A 346 -36.37 30.26 -42.64
N SER A 347 -35.22 30.63 -42.07
CA SER A 347 -34.54 31.89 -42.38
C SER A 347 -34.00 31.96 -43.83
N ARG A 348 -33.94 30.82 -44.54
CA ARG A 348 -33.48 30.74 -45.94
C ARG A 348 -34.59 30.97 -46.96
N VAL A 349 -35.86 31.03 -46.50
CA VAL A 349 -37.01 31.23 -47.36
C VAL A 349 -37.56 32.65 -47.16
N PHE A 350 -37.59 33.41 -48.19
CA PHE A 350 -38.27 34.73 -48.25
C PHE A 350 -39.56 34.58 -49.06
N ALA A 351 -40.73 35.01 -48.68
CA ALA A 351 -41.22 35.41 -47.36
C ALA A 351 -41.35 34.16 -46.50
N GLN A 352 -41.15 34.34 -45.15
CA GLN A 352 -41.23 33.22 -44.23
C GLN A 352 -42.60 32.54 -44.28
N THR A 353 -42.58 31.23 -44.33
CA THR A 353 -43.79 30.39 -44.34
C THR A 353 -43.82 29.52 -43.09
N ASP A 354 -45.03 29.28 -42.57
CA ASP A 354 -45.24 28.36 -41.46
C ASP A 354 -45.13 26.89 -41.92
N ARG A 355 -43.91 26.54 -42.32
CA ARG A 355 -43.57 25.19 -42.80
C ARG A 355 -42.15 24.83 -42.36
N PHE A 356 -41.94 23.59 -41.96
CA PHE A 356 -40.60 23.06 -41.78
C PHE A 356 -39.85 22.99 -43.11
N THR A 357 -38.64 23.47 -43.11
CA THR A 357 -37.76 23.47 -44.27
C THR A 357 -36.38 22.99 -43.86
N THR A 358 -36.01 21.85 -44.43
CA THR A 358 -34.68 21.25 -44.19
C THR A 358 -33.63 21.99 -45.03
N SER A 359 -32.52 22.27 -44.39
CA SER A 359 -31.34 22.86 -45.05
C SER A 359 -30.06 22.28 -44.47
N TRP A 360 -28.99 22.32 -45.23
CA TRP A 360 -27.67 21.88 -44.76
C TRP A 360 -26.60 22.90 -45.08
N GLN A 361 -25.50 22.85 -44.33
CA GLN A 361 -24.30 23.63 -44.61
C GLN A 361 -23.07 22.82 -44.25
N ALA A 362 -21.98 23.01 -45.00
CA ALA A 362 -20.66 22.48 -44.69
C ALA A 362 -19.63 23.57 -44.99
N GLY A 363 -18.59 23.62 -44.13
CA GLY A 363 -17.59 24.68 -44.28
C GLY A 363 -16.35 24.43 -43.39
N VAL A 364 -15.43 25.35 -43.55
CA VAL A 364 -14.22 25.42 -42.74
C VAL A 364 -14.26 26.71 -41.93
N ARG A 365 -14.00 26.61 -40.64
CA ARG A 365 -13.92 27.77 -39.76
C ARG A 365 -12.49 27.88 -39.26
N ALA A 366 -11.87 29.03 -39.45
CA ALA A 366 -10.61 29.39 -38.80
C ALA A 366 -10.90 30.41 -37.70
N SER A 367 -10.40 30.17 -36.49
CA SER A 367 -10.52 31.08 -35.35
C SER A 367 -9.20 31.24 -34.65
N TRP A 368 -8.89 32.47 -34.28
CA TRP A 368 -7.67 32.81 -33.55
C TRP A 368 -7.92 34.00 -32.64
N SER A 369 -7.45 33.89 -31.39
CA SER A 369 -7.60 34.92 -30.38
C SER A 369 -6.21 35.31 -29.85
N PRO A 370 -5.72 36.52 -30.05
CA PRO A 370 -4.44 36.97 -29.51
C PRO A 370 -4.34 36.91 -27.96
N ASN A 371 -5.47 37.12 -27.27
CA ASN A 371 -5.50 37.03 -25.81
C ASN A 371 -5.24 35.59 -25.33
N ASP A 372 -5.73 34.59 -26.07
CA ASP A 372 -5.52 33.18 -25.75
C ASP A 372 -4.06 32.77 -25.95
N VAL A 373 -3.34 33.41 -26.86
CA VAL A 373 -1.89 33.18 -27.05
C VAL A 373 -1.10 33.51 -25.79
N VAL A 374 -1.38 34.65 -25.16
CA VAL A 374 -0.69 35.07 -23.94
C VAL A 374 -0.96 34.09 -22.79
N SER A 375 -2.21 33.68 -22.63
CA SER A 375 -2.61 32.70 -21.61
C SER A 375 -2.01 31.32 -21.86
N ALA A 376 -1.97 30.87 -23.13
CA ALA A 376 -1.36 29.61 -23.54
C ALA A 376 0.15 29.56 -23.27
N LEU A 377 0.87 30.64 -23.57
CA LEU A 377 2.30 30.75 -23.26
C LEU A 377 2.57 30.76 -21.75
N ALA A 378 1.71 31.44 -20.96
CA ALA A 378 1.82 31.45 -19.52
C ALA A 378 1.56 30.06 -18.92
N SER A 379 0.50 29.37 -19.39
CA SER A 379 0.17 27.99 -19.00
C SER A 379 1.27 27.01 -19.36
N GLY A 380 1.81 27.11 -20.58
CA GLY A 380 2.93 26.29 -21.02
C GLY A 380 4.17 26.48 -20.13
N ARG A 381 4.51 27.72 -19.76
CA ARG A 381 5.60 28.00 -18.81
C ARG A 381 5.34 27.44 -17.41
N SER A 382 4.08 27.47 -16.95
CA SER A 382 3.67 26.90 -15.67
C SER A 382 3.92 25.38 -15.65
N TYR A 383 3.49 24.65 -16.67
CA TYR A 383 3.74 23.21 -16.77
C TYR A 383 5.21 22.86 -16.93
N GLU A 384 6.00 23.67 -17.64
CA GLU A 384 7.45 23.49 -17.71
C GLU A 384 8.14 23.71 -16.35
N ALA A 385 7.68 24.70 -15.57
CA ALA A 385 8.18 24.90 -14.22
C ALA A 385 7.86 23.71 -13.33
N LYS A 386 6.63 23.13 -13.43
CA LYS A 386 6.24 21.89 -12.72
C LYS A 386 7.11 20.70 -13.16
N ALA A 387 7.38 20.56 -14.46
CA ALA A 387 8.27 19.50 -14.94
C ALA A 387 9.70 19.62 -14.39
N ARG A 388 10.25 20.84 -14.36
CA ARG A 388 11.56 21.10 -13.73
C ARG A 388 11.56 20.85 -12.22
N SER A 389 10.44 21.13 -11.54
CA SER A 389 10.27 20.75 -10.12
C SER A 389 10.31 19.25 -9.94
N ALA A 390 9.62 18.49 -10.81
CA ALA A 390 9.67 17.02 -10.78
C ALA A 390 11.09 16.48 -11.07
N ASP A 391 11.84 17.10 -11.99
CA ASP A 391 13.25 16.74 -12.23
C ASP A 391 14.14 16.99 -11.00
N ALA A 392 13.89 18.08 -10.25
CA ALA A 392 14.60 18.36 -9.01
C ALA A 392 14.24 17.35 -7.91
N GLN A 393 12.95 16.99 -7.80
CA GLN A 393 12.48 15.93 -6.89
C GLN A 393 13.10 14.57 -7.24
N LEU A 394 13.23 14.24 -8.54
CA LEU A 394 13.90 13.03 -9.00
C LEU A 394 15.36 12.97 -8.54
N LYS A 395 16.07 14.10 -8.65
CA LYS A 395 17.46 14.19 -8.18
C LYS A 395 17.53 13.97 -6.67
N SER A 396 16.69 14.66 -5.91
CA SER A 396 16.60 14.50 -4.44
C SER A 396 16.23 13.07 -4.03
N LEU A 397 15.34 12.41 -4.79
CA LEU A 397 14.99 11.01 -4.54
C LEU A 397 16.20 10.10 -4.77
N LYS A 398 16.94 10.27 -5.85
CA LYS A 398 18.17 9.50 -6.11
C LYS A 398 19.23 9.70 -5.02
N ASP A 399 19.41 10.93 -4.55
CA ASP A 399 20.32 11.23 -3.45
C ASP A 399 19.87 10.53 -2.14
N SER A 400 18.57 10.52 -1.84
CA SER A 400 18.04 9.82 -0.66
C SER A 400 18.15 8.31 -0.77
N LEU A 401 17.93 7.74 -1.96
CA LEU A 401 18.12 6.31 -2.21
C LEU A 401 19.58 5.88 -2.03
N ALA A 402 20.53 6.70 -2.44
CA ALA A 402 21.96 6.40 -2.22
C ALA A 402 22.30 6.31 -0.72
N ILE A 403 21.70 7.17 0.12
CA ILE A 403 21.85 7.12 1.58
C ILE A 403 21.13 5.88 2.14
N GLU A 404 19.89 5.59 1.70
CA GLU A 404 19.11 4.41 2.13
C GLU A 404 19.86 3.11 1.83
N VAL A 405 20.43 2.98 0.64
CA VAL A 405 21.23 1.82 0.25
C VAL A 405 22.51 1.70 1.09
N ALA A 406 23.22 2.80 1.32
CA ALA A 406 24.42 2.79 2.15
C ALA A 406 24.12 2.34 3.58
N GLN A 407 23.03 2.83 4.16
CA GLN A 407 22.58 2.40 5.49
C GLN A 407 22.16 0.93 5.50
N ALA A 408 21.39 0.47 4.51
CA ALA A 408 20.96 -0.92 4.42
C ALA A 408 22.13 -1.90 4.30
N VAL A 409 23.19 -1.54 3.56
CA VAL A 409 24.42 -2.32 3.48
C VAL A 409 25.12 -2.39 4.84
N GLN A 410 25.27 -1.25 5.52
CA GLN A 410 25.88 -1.20 6.86
C GLN A 410 25.05 -2.02 7.88
N ASP A 411 23.72 -1.97 7.80
CA ASP A 411 22.85 -2.75 8.68
C ASP A 411 23.07 -4.27 8.49
N VAL A 412 23.24 -4.73 7.23
CA VAL A 412 23.55 -6.13 6.94
C VAL A 412 24.95 -6.52 7.45
N GLU A 413 25.98 -5.71 7.20
CA GLU A 413 27.34 -5.97 7.68
C GLU A 413 27.39 -6.04 9.20
N ASN A 414 26.72 -5.12 9.90
CA ASN A 414 26.61 -5.09 11.35
C ASN A 414 25.86 -6.33 11.88
N ALA A 415 24.74 -6.70 11.27
CA ALA A 415 23.96 -7.86 11.66
C ALA A 415 24.74 -9.18 11.45
N ASP A 416 25.44 -9.32 10.31
CA ASP A 416 26.26 -10.50 10.03
C ASP A 416 27.45 -10.60 11.01
N ALA A 417 28.10 -9.48 11.37
CA ALA A 417 29.16 -9.44 12.38
C ALA A 417 28.64 -9.77 13.78
N ALA A 418 27.41 -9.34 14.11
CA ALA A 418 26.78 -9.60 15.40
C ALA A 418 26.53 -11.09 15.63
N ILE A 419 26.15 -11.87 14.60
CA ILE A 419 25.86 -13.31 14.73
C ILE A 419 27.00 -14.07 15.40
N GLY A 420 28.23 -13.91 14.91
CA GLY A 420 29.38 -14.62 15.45
C GLY A 420 29.81 -14.14 16.83
N SER A 421 29.69 -12.84 17.10
CA SER A 421 30.09 -12.27 18.41
C SER A 421 29.07 -12.60 19.50
N THR A 422 27.77 -12.50 19.22
CA THR A 422 26.72 -12.81 20.21
C THR A 422 26.63 -14.31 20.49
N ALA A 423 26.88 -15.19 19.51
CA ALA A 423 26.96 -16.63 19.73
C ALA A 423 28.10 -17.00 20.68
N ARG A 424 29.31 -16.42 20.51
CA ARG A 424 30.41 -16.63 21.45
C ARG A 424 30.12 -16.04 22.85
N GLY A 425 29.50 -14.86 22.88
CA GLY A 425 29.08 -14.22 24.13
C GLY A 425 28.07 -15.07 24.89
N LEU A 426 27.10 -15.64 24.21
CA LEU A 426 26.10 -16.53 24.80
C LEU A 426 26.76 -17.79 25.39
N ALA A 427 27.62 -18.48 24.63
CA ALA A 427 28.30 -19.67 25.09
C ALA A 427 29.17 -19.37 26.32
N ALA A 428 29.87 -18.23 26.37
CA ALA A 428 30.65 -17.81 27.52
C ALA A 428 29.77 -17.49 28.77
N ALA A 429 28.63 -16.82 28.55
CA ALA A 429 27.69 -16.49 29.61
C ALA A 429 26.99 -17.75 30.18
N GLU A 430 26.63 -18.73 29.34
CA GLU A 430 26.06 -20.00 29.78
C GLU A 430 27.03 -20.78 30.65
N GLU A 431 28.27 -20.90 30.20
CA GLU A 431 29.31 -21.58 31.01
C GLU A 431 29.65 -20.78 32.28
N GLY A 432 29.73 -19.44 32.19
CA GLY A 432 29.93 -18.57 33.36
C GLY A 432 28.85 -18.74 34.42
N TYR A 433 27.58 -18.76 34.00
CA TYR A 433 26.46 -19.03 34.92
C TYR A 433 26.55 -20.44 35.53
N ARG A 434 26.80 -21.46 34.72
CA ARG A 434 26.92 -22.84 35.16
C ARG A 434 27.99 -22.99 36.24
N VAL A 435 29.16 -22.43 36.03
CA VAL A 435 30.29 -22.48 36.99
C VAL A 435 29.95 -21.72 38.26
N ARG A 436 29.40 -20.49 38.16
CA ARG A 436 29.03 -19.66 39.31
C ARG A 436 27.96 -20.32 40.15
N ARG A 437 26.96 -20.94 39.56
CA ARG A 437 25.93 -21.68 40.27
C ARG A 437 26.50 -22.84 41.07
N LEU A 438 27.39 -23.66 40.48
CA LEU A 438 28.08 -24.76 41.19
C LEU A 438 28.95 -24.24 42.35
N LEU A 439 29.69 -23.16 42.16
CA LEU A 439 30.49 -22.55 43.19
C LEU A 439 29.64 -22.00 44.35
N PHE A 440 28.50 -21.37 44.03
CA PHE A 440 27.56 -20.87 45.05
C PHE A 440 26.98 -22.02 45.88
N GLN A 441 26.54 -23.11 45.24
CA GLN A 441 26.06 -24.32 45.95
C GLN A 441 27.14 -24.94 46.83
N ALA A 442 28.41 -24.89 46.43
CA ALA A 442 29.55 -25.34 47.22
C ALA A 442 29.99 -24.34 48.30
N GLY A 443 29.31 -23.18 48.43
CA GLY A 443 29.67 -22.12 49.39
C GLY A 443 30.96 -21.36 49.03
N ARG A 444 31.38 -21.37 47.76
CA ARG A 444 32.64 -20.76 47.27
C ARG A 444 32.42 -19.54 46.36
N ALA A 445 31.18 -19.17 46.12
CA ALA A 445 30.80 -17.93 45.45
C ALA A 445 29.72 -17.23 46.28
N THR A 446 29.62 -15.92 46.13
CA THR A 446 28.59 -15.09 46.75
C THR A 446 27.30 -15.10 45.96
N SER A 447 26.16 -14.77 46.59
CA SER A 447 24.87 -14.58 45.92
C SER A 447 24.94 -13.45 44.87
N VAL A 448 25.75 -12.40 45.13
CA VAL A 448 25.95 -11.29 44.15
C VAL A 448 26.59 -11.79 42.86
N GLU A 449 27.65 -12.60 42.98
CA GLU A 449 28.33 -13.15 41.80
C GLU A 449 27.44 -14.06 40.98
N LEU A 450 26.52 -14.79 41.62
CA LEU A 450 25.52 -15.59 40.89
C LEU A 450 24.48 -14.71 40.20
N THR A 451 23.97 -13.66 40.88
CA THR A 451 23.05 -12.66 40.30
C THR A 451 23.65 -11.96 39.08
N ASP A 452 24.93 -11.58 39.15
CA ASP A 452 25.62 -10.94 38.01
C ASP A 452 25.72 -11.91 36.83
N ALA A 453 26.01 -13.18 37.08
CA ALA A 453 26.05 -14.20 36.01
C ALA A 453 24.67 -14.48 35.40
N GLU A 454 23.58 -14.46 36.18
CA GLU A 454 22.20 -14.58 35.68
C GLU A 454 21.79 -13.41 34.79
N THR A 455 22.16 -12.20 35.23
CA THR A 455 21.90 -10.96 34.44
C THR A 455 22.67 -10.99 33.12
N GLU A 456 23.94 -11.40 33.14
CA GLU A 456 24.77 -11.50 31.95
C GLU A 456 24.23 -12.58 30.97
N LEU A 457 23.82 -13.74 31.49
CA LEU A 457 23.21 -14.79 30.69
C LEU A 457 21.92 -14.32 30.03
N THR A 458 21.05 -13.64 30.77
CA THR A 458 19.80 -13.08 30.24
C THR A 458 20.07 -12.09 29.11
N ARG A 459 21.03 -11.17 29.31
CA ARG A 459 21.46 -10.20 28.31
C ARG A 459 22.07 -10.87 27.07
N ALA A 460 22.92 -11.89 27.28
CA ALA A 460 23.54 -12.61 26.16
C ALA A 460 22.53 -13.38 25.30
N ARG A 461 21.50 -13.97 25.93
CA ARG A 461 20.40 -14.62 25.21
C ARG A 461 19.61 -13.63 24.37
N GLN A 462 19.20 -12.50 24.96
CA GLN A 462 18.51 -11.45 24.23
C GLN A 462 19.33 -10.96 23.03
N ALA A 463 20.63 -10.68 23.26
CA ALA A 463 21.50 -10.20 22.19
C ALA A 463 21.67 -11.23 21.05
N ALA A 464 21.73 -12.52 21.35
CA ALA A 464 21.83 -13.57 20.34
C ALA A 464 20.53 -13.71 19.52
N ASP A 465 19.37 -13.63 20.17
CA ASP A 465 18.07 -13.69 19.49
C ASP A 465 17.82 -12.44 18.67
N ASP A 466 18.12 -11.25 19.20
CA ASP A 466 18.04 -9.98 18.48
C ASP A 466 18.94 -9.99 17.23
N ALA A 467 20.18 -10.48 17.32
CA ALA A 467 21.09 -10.56 16.18
C ALA A 467 20.53 -11.44 15.04
N ARG A 468 19.88 -12.56 15.35
CA ARG A 468 19.25 -13.44 14.37
C ARG A 468 18.06 -12.78 13.66
N VAL A 469 17.25 -12.05 14.41
CA VAL A 469 16.13 -11.28 13.85
C VAL A 469 16.65 -10.12 13.01
N ASP A 470 17.66 -9.37 13.51
CA ASP A 470 18.25 -8.24 12.80
C ASP A 470 18.88 -8.66 11.47
N GLN A 471 19.47 -9.84 11.40
CA GLN A 471 19.99 -10.39 10.13
C GLN A 471 18.89 -10.56 9.06
N ARG A 472 17.69 -10.98 9.46
CA ARG A 472 16.55 -11.10 8.53
C ARG A 472 15.95 -9.75 8.16
N VAL A 473 15.77 -8.90 9.13
CA VAL A 473 15.24 -7.54 8.95
C VAL A 473 16.14 -6.71 8.04
N SER A 474 17.46 -6.70 8.28
CA SER A 474 18.42 -5.95 7.47
C SER A 474 18.44 -6.43 6.02
N ARG A 475 18.36 -7.74 5.79
CA ARG A 475 18.28 -8.29 4.43
C ARG A 475 16.99 -7.92 3.72
N ALA A 476 15.84 -8.00 4.41
CA ALA A 476 14.57 -7.58 3.82
C ALA A 476 14.61 -6.09 3.43
N ARG A 477 15.20 -5.22 4.28
CA ARG A 477 15.40 -3.80 3.97
C ARG A 477 16.35 -3.59 2.79
N LEU A 478 17.47 -4.32 2.73
CA LEU A 478 18.42 -4.21 1.63
C LEU A 478 17.79 -4.62 0.29
N HIS A 479 17.03 -5.71 0.26
CA HIS A 479 16.31 -6.13 -0.96
C HIS A 479 15.36 -5.04 -1.42
N HIS A 480 14.61 -4.44 -0.50
CA HIS A 480 13.70 -3.33 -0.81
C HIS A 480 14.45 -2.08 -1.30
N SER A 481 15.52 -1.66 -0.60
CA SER A 481 16.29 -0.46 -0.98
C SER A 481 16.92 -0.57 -2.37
N LEU A 482 17.33 -1.77 -2.78
CA LEU A 482 17.87 -2.05 -4.10
C LEU A 482 16.80 -2.27 -5.18
N GLY A 483 15.52 -2.31 -4.81
CA GLY A 483 14.43 -2.63 -5.74
C GLY A 483 14.48 -4.07 -6.28
N ARG A 484 15.18 -4.98 -5.60
CA ARG A 484 15.30 -6.40 -6.01
C ARG A 484 14.00 -7.18 -5.81
N ASP A 485 13.10 -6.69 -4.97
CA ASP A 485 11.74 -7.25 -4.81
C ASP A 485 10.94 -7.18 -6.12
N VAL A 486 11.25 -6.22 -7.01
CA VAL A 486 10.63 -6.08 -8.33
C VAL A 486 10.98 -7.28 -9.21
N VAL A 487 12.25 -7.71 -9.17
CA VAL A 487 12.75 -8.82 -10.02
C VAL A 487 12.17 -10.16 -9.57
N SER A 488 12.04 -10.38 -8.26
CA SER A 488 11.48 -11.62 -7.71
C SER A 488 9.96 -11.74 -7.90
N SER A 489 9.25 -10.63 -8.02
CA SER A 489 7.79 -10.62 -8.25
C SER A 489 7.40 -10.78 -9.73
N GLN A 490 8.34 -10.65 -10.66
CA GLN A 490 8.12 -10.81 -12.10
C GLN A 490 8.51 -12.19 -12.64
N LEU A 491 9.07 -13.04 -11.80
CA LEU A 491 9.30 -14.45 -12.17
C LEU A 491 8.03 -15.26 -11.86
N PRO A 492 7.47 -15.96 -12.88
CA PRO A 492 6.24 -16.73 -12.74
C PRO A 492 6.38 -17.92 -11.79
#